data_73e763226bc2e88e03ff42ab15332d41
#
_entry.id   73e763226bc2e88e03ff42ab15332d41
#
_cell.length_a   1.000
_cell.length_b   1.000
_cell.length_c   1.000
_cell.angle_alpha   90.00
_cell.angle_beta   90.00
_cell.angle_gamma   90.00
#
_symmetry.space_group_name_H-M   'P 1'
#
loop_
_entity.id
_entity.type
_entity.pdbx_description
1 polymer ?
#
loop_
_entity_poly.entity_id
_entity_poly.type
_entity_poly.pdbx_seq_one_letter_code
_entity_poly.pdbx_strand_id
1 'polypeptide(L)'
;MELYICIHGHFYQPPRENPWLGIVEQQESAAPYHDWNERITAECYAPNTASPILNGDQQVIQTVNNYTKISFNFGPTLLSWMERHRADVYQAILAADQLSGERFSGHGSALAQVYNHMIMPLANSRDKETQAIWGIKDFQKRFARFPEGMWLPEAAVDVETLEILAALGIKFTILAPYQARRVKEIGHGEWRDVSGGRIDPTMAYLCCLPSGRSISLFFYNGLISQDVAFGDLLNNGELFAEKLLSGFSDQRNRPQIVHIATDGETYGHYRRFGDMALAYCLHSIDFNDSVRLTNYGEYLENYPPSHMVEIVENSSWSCAHGVERWRDNCGCHTGMHPGWSQSWRRPLRKAMDWLRDQIDSIYDEEAATYLSDPRETRNNYIEVMLDPSSGRVERFLETDAHRKLASKERERAFKLLEMEKNAMLIYTSCGWFFDDISGIETVQVMRYAAKAMELAEELGGIRLEPEYVRMLKAAPSNLHQNGAKIYELLVKPRQKLPLLAKSRLG
;
A
#
# COMPACT_ATOMS: atom_id res chain seq x y z
N MET A 1 19.50 24.66 17.72
CA MET A 1 18.20 23.96 17.59
C MET A 1 18.43 22.82 16.63
N GLU A 2 17.92 21.61 16.93
CA GLU A 2 18.15 20.45 16.07
C GLU A 2 17.09 20.38 14.96
N LEU A 3 17.56 20.28 13.72
CA LEU A 3 16.76 20.30 12.52
C LEU A 3 16.94 18.99 11.76
N TYR A 4 15.84 18.37 11.37
CA TYR A 4 15.82 17.06 10.71
C TYR A 4 15.02 17.08 9.43
N ILE A 5 15.48 16.35 8.43
CA ILE A 5 14.76 16.12 7.16
C ILE A 5 14.50 14.63 7.01
N CYS A 6 13.25 14.29 6.64
CA CYS A 6 12.84 12.94 6.27
C CYS A 6 12.05 13.00 4.96
N ILE A 7 12.47 12.25 3.97
CA ILE A 7 11.74 12.08 2.69
C ILE A 7 11.12 10.69 2.72
N HIS A 8 9.80 10.59 2.48
CA HIS A 8 9.12 9.31 2.36
C HIS A 8 8.64 9.06 0.93
N GLY A 9 9.01 7.90 0.38
CA GLY A 9 8.51 7.39 -0.89
C GLY A 9 7.57 6.20 -0.68
N HIS A 10 6.34 6.30 -1.17
CA HIS A 10 5.40 5.21 -1.26
C HIS A 10 5.54 4.52 -2.61
N PHE A 11 6.23 3.36 -2.66
CA PHE A 11 6.47 2.59 -3.88
C PHE A 11 5.45 1.46 -4.00
N TYR A 12 4.63 1.51 -5.04
CA TYR A 12 3.52 0.58 -5.16
C TYR A 12 3.13 0.28 -6.60
N GLN A 13 2.93 -1.00 -6.91
CA GLN A 13 2.16 -1.48 -8.05
C GLN A 13 1.08 -2.44 -7.57
N PRO A 14 -0.13 -2.37 -8.14
CA PRO A 14 -1.21 -3.29 -7.77
C PRO A 14 -0.84 -4.73 -8.15
N PRO A 15 -1.41 -5.73 -7.47
CA PRO A 15 -1.27 -7.12 -7.87
C PRO A 15 -1.81 -7.31 -9.28
N ARG A 16 -1.00 -7.95 -10.15
CA ARG A 16 -1.26 -8.08 -11.59
C ARG A 16 -1.34 -9.53 -12.05
N GLU A 17 -1.07 -10.49 -11.15
CA GLU A 17 -1.08 -11.90 -11.47
C GLU A 17 -2.47 -12.36 -11.90
N ASN A 18 -2.53 -13.11 -12.99
CA ASN A 18 -3.72 -13.83 -13.39
C ASN A 18 -4.05 -14.87 -12.31
N PRO A 19 -5.26 -14.84 -11.68
CA PRO A 19 -5.57 -15.68 -10.51
C PRO A 19 -5.67 -17.17 -10.81
N TRP A 20 -5.70 -17.57 -12.09
CA TRP A 20 -5.70 -18.98 -12.51
C TRP A 20 -4.31 -19.50 -12.86
N LEU A 21 -3.44 -18.60 -13.37
CA LEU A 21 -2.12 -18.97 -13.88
C LEU A 21 -0.99 -18.65 -12.88
N GLY A 22 -1.22 -17.72 -11.94
CA GLY A 22 -0.21 -17.26 -10.97
C GLY A 22 0.95 -16.48 -11.60
N ILE A 23 0.78 -15.97 -12.82
CA ILE A 23 1.78 -15.15 -13.54
C ILE A 23 1.17 -13.83 -13.96
N VAL A 24 2.03 -12.82 -14.17
CA VAL A 24 1.63 -11.56 -14.81
C VAL A 24 1.61 -11.78 -16.33
N GLU A 25 0.46 -11.51 -16.96
CA GLU A 25 0.31 -11.58 -18.42
C GLU A 25 0.89 -10.31 -19.06
N GLN A 26 1.27 -10.41 -20.34
CA GLN A 26 1.73 -9.26 -21.11
C GLN A 26 0.67 -8.15 -21.14
N GLN A 27 1.13 -6.92 -20.89
CA GLN A 27 0.29 -5.72 -20.86
C GLN A 27 0.71 -4.75 -21.95
N GLU A 28 -0.06 -4.65 -23.03
CA GLU A 28 0.26 -3.81 -24.19
C GLU A 28 0.51 -2.34 -23.83
N SER A 29 -0.20 -1.82 -22.83
CA SER A 29 -0.02 -0.44 -22.35
C SER A 29 1.33 -0.19 -21.65
N ALA A 30 2.07 -1.25 -21.31
CA ALA A 30 3.41 -1.15 -20.73
C ALA A 30 4.53 -1.19 -21.77
N ALA A 31 4.21 -1.36 -23.07
CA ALA A 31 5.22 -1.46 -24.14
C ALA A 31 6.28 -0.35 -24.05
N PRO A 32 7.58 -0.65 -24.28
CA PRO A 32 8.14 -1.89 -24.82
C PRO A 32 8.39 -3.01 -23.79
N TYR A 33 8.03 -2.80 -22.52
CA TYR A 33 8.19 -3.77 -21.44
C TYR A 33 7.05 -4.82 -21.49
N HIS A 34 7.27 -5.97 -20.86
CA HIS A 34 6.28 -7.03 -20.79
C HIS A 34 5.03 -6.59 -20.00
N ASP A 35 5.23 -5.93 -18.87
CA ASP A 35 4.17 -5.49 -17.96
C ASP A 35 4.58 -4.23 -17.17
N TRP A 36 3.63 -3.65 -16.44
CA TRP A 36 3.87 -2.44 -15.66
C TRP A 36 4.84 -2.64 -14.49
N ASN A 37 4.95 -3.83 -13.91
CA ASN A 37 5.95 -4.08 -12.87
C ASN A 37 7.36 -3.97 -13.45
N GLU A 38 7.60 -4.58 -14.63
CA GLU A 38 8.88 -4.49 -15.32
C GLU A 38 9.22 -3.05 -15.71
N ARG A 39 8.24 -2.33 -16.31
CA ARG A 39 8.41 -0.95 -16.74
C ARG A 39 8.78 -0.02 -15.58
N ILE A 40 7.99 -0.02 -14.52
CA ILE A 40 8.24 0.87 -13.37
C ILE A 40 9.53 0.48 -12.65
N THR A 41 9.87 -0.81 -12.60
CA THR A 41 11.15 -1.26 -12.04
C THR A 41 12.31 -0.70 -12.84
N ALA A 42 12.25 -0.72 -14.16
CA ALA A 42 13.31 -0.18 -15.02
C ALA A 42 13.40 1.36 -14.98
N GLU A 43 12.26 2.05 -14.90
CA GLU A 43 12.21 3.52 -14.96
C GLU A 43 12.40 4.18 -13.57
N CYS A 44 12.15 3.48 -12.46
CA CYS A 44 12.16 4.05 -11.12
C CYS A 44 12.89 3.18 -10.09
N TYR A 45 12.46 1.94 -9.85
CA TYR A 45 12.93 1.21 -8.66
C TYR A 45 14.40 0.81 -8.77
N ALA A 46 14.86 0.32 -9.93
CA ALA A 46 16.26 -0.02 -10.17
C ALA A 46 17.17 1.22 -10.18
N PRO A 47 16.85 2.34 -10.87
CA PRO A 47 17.65 3.56 -10.80
C PRO A 47 17.89 4.05 -9.36
N ASN A 48 16.88 4.02 -8.49
CA ASN A 48 17.03 4.44 -7.11
C ASN A 48 17.97 3.56 -6.28
N THR A 49 18.27 2.32 -6.71
CA THR A 49 19.28 1.48 -6.03
C THR A 49 20.71 1.88 -6.33
N ALA A 50 20.96 2.63 -7.41
CA ALA A 50 22.28 3.01 -7.90
C ALA A 50 22.25 4.35 -8.64
N SER A 51 21.75 5.39 -7.99
CA SER A 51 21.60 6.72 -8.57
C SER A 51 22.93 7.45 -8.66
N PRO A 52 23.34 7.98 -9.83
CA PRO A 52 24.56 8.74 -9.97
C PRO A 52 24.40 10.17 -9.47
N ILE A 53 25.42 10.67 -8.78
CA ILE A 53 25.59 12.08 -8.43
C ILE A 53 26.63 12.67 -9.39
N LEU A 54 26.29 13.76 -10.06
CA LEU A 54 27.15 14.42 -11.06
C LEU A 54 27.77 15.70 -10.49
N ASN A 55 29.00 16.01 -10.92
CA ASN A 55 29.61 17.33 -10.70
C ASN A 55 29.17 18.34 -11.80
N GLY A 56 29.65 19.58 -11.71
CA GLY A 56 29.36 20.62 -12.69
C GLY A 56 29.79 20.29 -14.13
N ASP A 57 30.74 19.36 -14.32
CA ASP A 57 31.23 18.92 -15.62
C ASP A 57 30.49 17.67 -16.13
N GLN A 58 29.37 17.31 -15.52
CA GLN A 58 28.53 16.12 -15.83
C GLN A 58 29.27 14.77 -15.62
N GLN A 59 30.31 14.74 -14.79
CA GLN A 59 31.01 13.51 -14.44
C GLN A 59 30.41 12.89 -13.18
N VAL A 60 30.26 11.57 -13.17
CA VAL A 60 29.80 10.83 -11.99
C VAL A 60 30.87 10.89 -10.89
N ILE A 61 30.56 11.53 -9.79
CA ILE A 61 31.44 11.63 -8.60
C ILE A 61 31.11 10.56 -7.56
N GLN A 62 29.88 10.08 -7.54
CA GLN A 62 29.41 9.06 -6.61
C GLN A 62 28.18 8.33 -7.19
N THR A 63 27.99 7.07 -6.82
CA THR A 63 26.75 6.33 -7.03
C THR A 63 26.18 5.93 -5.68
N VAL A 64 24.92 6.19 -5.43
CA VAL A 64 24.28 5.98 -4.13
C VAL A 64 22.98 5.17 -4.28
N ASN A 65 22.67 4.39 -3.25
CA ASN A 65 21.34 3.80 -3.11
C ASN A 65 20.47 4.77 -2.28
N ASN A 66 19.50 5.41 -2.93
CA ASN A 66 18.62 6.40 -2.30
C ASN A 66 17.83 5.82 -1.11
N TYR A 67 17.44 4.54 -1.19
CA TYR A 67 16.70 3.87 -0.12
C TYR A 67 17.46 3.80 1.21
N THR A 68 18.79 3.95 1.22
CA THR A 68 19.58 4.00 2.46
C THR A 68 19.39 5.29 3.26
N LYS A 69 18.80 6.32 2.66
CA LYS A 69 18.72 7.68 3.22
C LYS A 69 17.30 8.23 3.31
N ILE A 70 16.32 7.56 2.70
CA ILE A 70 14.90 7.96 2.75
C ILE A 70 14.10 6.95 3.56
N SER A 71 12.98 7.38 4.12
CA SER A 71 11.93 6.47 4.56
C SER A 71 11.16 5.95 3.35
N PHE A 72 10.76 4.69 3.35
CA PHE A 72 10.04 4.11 2.22
C PHE A 72 9.14 2.96 2.65
N ASN A 73 8.15 2.65 1.83
CA ASN A 73 7.47 1.37 1.84
C ASN A 73 7.35 0.84 0.41
N PHE A 74 7.33 -0.48 0.29
CA PHE A 74 7.01 -1.19 -0.96
C PHE A 74 5.78 -2.05 -0.76
N GLY A 75 4.93 -2.12 -1.80
CA GLY A 75 3.78 -3.02 -1.79
C GLY A 75 4.21 -4.49 -1.64
N PRO A 76 3.63 -5.28 -0.70
CA PRO A 76 3.99 -6.68 -0.49
C PRO A 76 3.92 -7.54 -1.75
N THR A 77 2.88 -7.37 -2.56
CA THR A 77 2.71 -8.10 -3.82
C THR A 77 3.78 -7.71 -4.86
N LEU A 78 4.18 -6.44 -4.90
CA LEU A 78 5.27 -5.97 -5.73
C LEU A 78 6.62 -6.56 -5.29
N LEU A 79 6.91 -6.60 -3.99
CA LEU A 79 8.12 -7.26 -3.47
C LEU A 79 8.15 -8.75 -3.79
N SER A 80 7.01 -9.44 -3.74
CA SER A 80 6.91 -10.85 -4.15
C SER A 80 7.20 -11.05 -5.64
N TRP A 81 6.81 -10.11 -6.49
CA TRP A 81 7.16 -10.11 -7.90
C TRP A 81 8.64 -9.84 -8.11
N MET A 82 9.21 -8.82 -7.43
CA MET A 82 10.65 -8.48 -7.53
C MET A 82 11.54 -9.63 -7.08
N GLU A 83 11.20 -10.32 -6.01
CA GLU A 83 11.96 -11.47 -5.50
C GLU A 83 12.17 -12.54 -6.57
N ARG A 84 11.19 -12.73 -7.46
CA ARG A 84 11.23 -13.73 -8.54
C ARG A 84 11.84 -13.21 -9.84
N HIS A 85 11.62 -11.95 -10.18
CA HIS A 85 11.90 -11.40 -11.50
C HIS A 85 13.06 -10.38 -11.52
N ARG A 86 13.32 -9.72 -10.38
CA ARG A 86 14.35 -8.68 -10.21
C ARG A 86 15.01 -8.81 -8.85
N ALA A 87 15.60 -9.99 -8.61
CA ALA A 87 16.29 -10.30 -7.35
C ALA A 87 17.41 -9.30 -7.02
N ASP A 88 18.05 -8.71 -8.01
CA ASP A 88 19.04 -7.65 -7.88
C ASP A 88 18.49 -6.41 -7.18
N VAL A 89 17.36 -5.90 -7.67
CA VAL A 89 16.67 -4.72 -7.09
C VAL A 89 16.09 -5.07 -5.71
N TYR A 90 15.46 -6.24 -5.58
CA TYR A 90 14.91 -6.72 -4.33
C TYR A 90 15.96 -6.76 -3.22
N GLN A 91 17.11 -7.38 -3.46
CA GLN A 91 18.19 -7.47 -2.48
C GLN A 91 18.78 -6.10 -2.14
N ALA A 92 18.90 -5.19 -3.12
CA ALA A 92 19.37 -3.83 -2.88
C ALA A 92 18.42 -3.02 -1.98
N ILE A 93 17.09 -3.24 -2.06
CA ILE A 93 16.10 -2.63 -1.18
C ILE A 93 16.23 -3.18 0.25
N LEU A 94 16.35 -4.50 0.42
CA LEU A 94 16.52 -5.12 1.74
C LEU A 94 17.81 -4.66 2.42
N ALA A 95 18.91 -4.65 1.67
CA ALA A 95 20.21 -4.18 2.17
C ALA A 95 20.16 -2.69 2.57
N ALA A 96 19.37 -1.88 1.84
CA ALA A 96 19.19 -0.46 2.17
C ALA A 96 18.52 -0.25 3.53
N ASP A 97 17.54 -1.08 3.90
CA ASP A 97 16.92 -1.01 5.22
C ASP A 97 17.92 -1.34 6.35
N GLN A 98 18.77 -2.36 6.15
CA GLN A 98 19.82 -2.72 7.11
C GLN A 98 20.81 -1.58 7.29
N LEU A 99 21.33 -1.02 6.19
CA LEU A 99 22.26 0.13 6.21
C LEU A 99 21.61 1.38 6.82
N SER A 100 20.31 1.60 6.60
CA SER A 100 19.60 2.71 7.24
C SER A 100 19.50 2.51 8.75
N GLY A 101 19.34 1.26 9.23
CA GLY A 101 19.37 0.94 10.66
C GLY A 101 20.72 1.29 11.30
N GLU A 102 21.84 1.02 10.63
CA GLU A 102 23.16 1.45 11.10
C GLU A 102 23.30 2.98 11.13
N ARG A 103 22.70 3.67 10.18
CA ARG A 103 22.74 5.13 10.07
C ARG A 103 21.85 5.86 11.08
N PHE A 104 20.66 5.34 11.34
CA PHE A 104 19.59 5.98 12.11
C PHE A 104 19.37 5.28 13.46
N SER A 105 20.42 5.10 14.24
CA SER A 105 20.38 4.67 15.63
C SER A 105 19.66 3.35 15.89
N GLY A 106 19.68 2.43 14.92
CA GLY A 106 19.01 1.14 14.99
C GLY A 106 17.63 1.10 14.31
N HIS A 107 17.14 2.24 13.82
CA HIS A 107 15.85 2.36 13.14
C HIS A 107 15.97 2.15 11.65
N GLY A 108 15.48 1.04 11.12
CA GLY A 108 15.38 0.81 9.69
C GLY A 108 14.36 1.74 9.02
N SER A 109 14.63 2.15 7.79
CA SER A 109 13.83 3.16 7.08
C SER A 109 12.61 2.60 6.37
N ALA A 110 12.53 1.27 6.17
CA ALA A 110 11.38 0.62 5.56
C ALA A 110 10.18 0.61 6.52
N LEU A 111 8.99 0.91 5.99
CA LEU A 111 7.71 0.79 6.69
C LEU A 111 6.93 -0.41 6.15
N ALA A 112 6.13 -1.06 6.98
CA ALA A 112 5.15 -2.02 6.52
C ALA A 112 4.04 -1.32 5.73
N GLN A 113 3.30 -2.09 4.93
CA GLN A 113 2.11 -1.63 4.21
C GLN A 113 0.97 -2.62 4.43
N VAL A 114 -0.26 -2.13 4.45
CA VAL A 114 -1.47 -2.96 4.36
C VAL A 114 -1.38 -3.85 3.10
N TYR A 115 -1.54 -5.17 3.26
CA TYR A 115 -1.07 -6.17 2.30
C TYR A 115 -1.59 -6.00 0.86
N ASN A 116 -2.91 -5.91 0.67
CA ASN A 116 -3.53 -5.82 -0.65
C ASN A 116 -3.79 -4.38 -1.11
N HIS A 117 -3.24 -3.38 -0.44
CA HIS A 117 -3.53 -1.97 -0.71
C HIS A 117 -5.04 -1.64 -0.65
N MET A 118 -5.73 -2.19 0.32
CA MET A 118 -7.15 -1.97 0.57
C MET A 118 -7.39 -0.63 1.27
N ILE A 119 -8.46 0.07 0.91
CA ILE A 119 -8.87 1.31 1.60
C ILE A 119 -9.47 0.93 2.96
N MET A 120 -8.67 1.04 4.00
CA MET A 120 -8.98 0.51 5.32
C MET A 120 -10.31 1.02 5.89
N PRO A 121 -10.67 2.32 5.82
CA PRO A 121 -11.96 2.79 6.30
C PRO A 121 -13.19 2.16 5.62
N LEU A 122 -13.02 1.57 4.44
CA LEU A 122 -14.09 0.92 3.68
C LEU A 122 -14.10 -0.61 3.82
N ALA A 123 -13.16 -1.17 4.55
CA ALA A 123 -13.11 -2.60 4.86
C ALA A 123 -13.96 -2.93 6.10
N ASN A 124 -14.46 -4.16 6.20
CA ASN A 124 -15.03 -4.65 7.45
C ASN A 124 -13.91 -4.92 8.49
N SER A 125 -14.26 -5.01 9.77
CA SER A 125 -13.27 -5.17 10.86
C SER A 125 -12.41 -6.42 10.70
N ARG A 126 -13.00 -7.50 10.18
CA ARG A 126 -12.31 -8.77 9.90
C ARG A 126 -11.21 -8.60 8.87
N ASP A 127 -11.51 -7.93 7.76
CA ASP A 127 -10.54 -7.70 6.68
C ASP A 127 -9.47 -6.69 7.08
N LYS A 128 -9.83 -5.62 7.82
CA LYS A 128 -8.86 -4.67 8.38
C LYS A 128 -7.78 -5.38 9.20
N GLU A 129 -8.20 -6.27 10.10
CA GLU A 129 -7.28 -7.03 10.96
C GLU A 129 -6.37 -7.94 10.13
N THR A 130 -6.94 -8.77 9.24
CA THR A 130 -6.17 -9.68 8.39
C THR A 130 -5.17 -8.93 7.50
N GLN A 131 -5.59 -7.82 6.89
CA GLN A 131 -4.76 -7.02 6.01
C GLN A 131 -3.56 -6.37 6.74
N ALA A 132 -3.76 -5.92 7.99
CA ALA A 132 -2.70 -5.39 8.83
C ALA A 132 -1.74 -6.52 9.27
N ILE A 133 -2.25 -7.65 9.73
CA ILE A 133 -1.45 -8.82 10.13
C ILE A 133 -0.61 -9.33 8.95
N TRP A 134 -1.20 -9.47 7.77
CA TRP A 134 -0.49 -9.92 6.58
C TRP A 134 0.63 -8.95 6.18
N GLY A 135 0.37 -7.64 6.25
CA GLY A 135 1.39 -6.62 5.99
C GLY A 135 2.56 -6.69 6.98
N ILE A 136 2.28 -6.90 8.28
CA ILE A 136 3.30 -7.06 9.32
C ILE A 136 4.13 -8.34 9.10
N LYS A 137 3.48 -9.48 8.84
CA LYS A 137 4.14 -10.77 8.63
C LYS A 137 5.00 -10.79 7.36
N ASP A 138 4.52 -10.21 6.26
CA ASP A 138 5.30 -10.02 5.03
C ASP A 138 6.55 -9.18 5.30
N PHE A 139 6.39 -8.06 6.01
CA PHE A 139 7.49 -7.19 6.39
C PHE A 139 8.53 -7.92 7.26
N GLN A 140 8.09 -8.63 8.30
CA GLN A 140 8.97 -9.40 9.17
C GLN A 140 9.78 -10.46 8.40
N LYS A 141 9.13 -11.14 7.45
CA LYS A 141 9.78 -12.16 6.62
C LYS A 141 10.90 -11.56 5.75
N ARG A 142 10.66 -10.36 5.19
CA ARG A 142 11.59 -9.73 4.25
C ARG A 142 12.70 -8.95 4.96
N PHE A 143 12.34 -8.10 5.89
CA PHE A 143 13.26 -7.17 6.56
C PHE A 143 13.84 -7.71 7.89
N ALA A 144 13.46 -8.92 8.30
CA ALA A 144 13.96 -9.62 9.49
C ALA A 144 13.83 -8.81 10.80
N ARG A 145 12.89 -7.88 10.88
CA ARG A 145 12.57 -7.07 12.06
C ARG A 145 11.08 -6.80 12.16
N PHE A 146 10.60 -6.36 13.33
CA PHE A 146 9.23 -5.86 13.48
C PHE A 146 9.11 -4.45 12.87
N PRO A 147 8.03 -4.13 12.12
CA PRO A 147 7.84 -2.78 11.58
C PRO A 147 7.47 -1.80 12.68
N GLU A 148 8.11 -0.64 12.72
CA GLU A 148 7.75 0.43 13.65
C GLU A 148 6.56 1.24 13.14
N GLY A 149 6.50 1.50 11.85
CA GLY A 149 5.42 2.20 11.19
C GLY A 149 4.75 1.37 10.09
N MET A 150 3.52 1.75 9.77
CA MET A 150 2.78 1.18 8.64
C MET A 150 2.21 2.27 7.75
N TRP A 151 2.43 2.15 6.45
CA TRP A 151 1.76 2.96 5.45
C TRP A 151 0.34 2.47 5.23
N LEU A 152 -0.62 3.38 5.35
CA LEU A 152 -2.01 3.12 4.99
C LEU A 152 -2.24 3.44 3.51
N PRO A 153 -2.85 2.54 2.73
CA PRO A 153 -3.18 2.79 1.34
C PRO A 153 -3.92 4.12 1.16
N GLU A 154 -3.41 4.96 0.26
CA GLU A 154 -3.95 6.32 0.02
C GLU A 154 -3.94 7.22 1.28
N ALA A 155 -3.11 6.92 2.28
CA ALA A 155 -3.18 7.48 3.62
C ALA A 155 -4.60 7.46 4.21
N ALA A 156 -5.45 6.55 3.75
CA ALA A 156 -6.85 6.48 4.15
C ALA A 156 -6.98 5.97 5.58
N VAL A 157 -7.66 6.75 6.42
CA VAL A 157 -7.68 6.54 7.88
C VAL A 157 -9.06 6.69 8.49
N ASP A 158 -9.32 5.83 9.47
CA ASP A 158 -10.38 5.94 10.48
C ASP A 158 -9.84 5.49 11.84
N VAL A 159 -10.55 5.78 12.93
CA VAL A 159 -10.12 5.42 14.30
C VAL A 159 -10.06 3.90 14.47
N GLU A 160 -10.96 3.14 13.87
CA GLU A 160 -10.93 1.67 13.95
C GLU A 160 -9.64 1.09 13.34
N THR A 161 -9.17 1.62 12.21
CA THR A 161 -7.88 1.24 11.63
C THR A 161 -6.73 1.55 12.59
N LEU A 162 -6.71 2.73 13.18
CA LEU A 162 -5.67 3.11 14.15
C LEU A 162 -5.69 2.21 15.39
N GLU A 163 -6.87 1.80 15.88
CA GLU A 163 -7.04 0.83 16.99
C GLU A 163 -6.40 -0.52 16.65
N ILE A 164 -6.64 -1.03 15.44
CA ILE A 164 -6.06 -2.29 14.98
C ILE A 164 -4.54 -2.17 14.89
N LEU A 165 -4.02 -1.10 14.29
CA LEU A 165 -2.58 -0.89 14.20
C LEU A 165 -1.91 -0.81 15.56
N ALA A 166 -2.49 -0.03 16.50
CA ALA A 166 -1.98 0.09 17.87
C ALA A 166 -2.05 -1.23 18.64
N ALA A 167 -3.13 -2.01 18.46
CA ALA A 167 -3.27 -3.34 19.07
C ALA A 167 -2.24 -4.34 18.54
N LEU A 168 -1.85 -4.21 17.28
CA LEU A 168 -0.82 -5.03 16.64
C LEU A 168 0.61 -4.53 16.87
N GLY A 169 0.81 -3.43 17.65
CA GLY A 169 2.13 -2.93 18.03
C GLY A 169 2.77 -1.95 17.06
N ILE A 170 2.05 -1.46 16.07
CA ILE A 170 2.53 -0.39 15.18
C ILE A 170 2.60 0.92 15.97
N LYS A 171 3.75 1.59 15.94
CA LYS A 171 4.02 2.80 16.71
C LYS A 171 3.51 4.07 16.03
N PHE A 172 3.54 4.13 14.68
CA PHE A 172 3.16 5.33 13.95
C PHE A 172 2.63 5.05 12.53
N THR A 173 1.92 6.05 11.99
CA THR A 173 1.61 6.16 10.56
C THR A 173 1.76 7.60 10.08
N ILE A 174 1.69 7.80 8.74
CA ILE A 174 1.92 9.09 8.08
C ILE A 174 0.63 9.50 7.37
N LEU A 175 0.19 10.74 7.58
CA LEU A 175 -1.06 11.28 7.04
C LEU A 175 -0.82 12.63 6.36
N ALA A 176 -1.77 13.02 5.52
CA ALA A 176 -1.79 14.36 4.93
C ALA A 176 -2.22 15.42 5.97
N PRO A 177 -1.73 16.67 5.86
CA PRO A 177 -2.00 17.69 6.87
C PRO A 177 -3.49 18.01 7.06
N TYR A 178 -4.32 17.90 6.04
CA TYR A 178 -5.76 18.13 6.14
C TYR A 178 -6.56 16.97 6.76
N GLN A 179 -5.89 15.85 7.07
CA GLN A 179 -6.47 14.75 7.83
C GLN A 179 -6.44 14.98 9.35
N ALA A 180 -5.77 16.04 9.81
CA ALA A 180 -5.84 16.50 11.19
C ALA A 180 -7.07 17.37 11.41
N ARG A 181 -7.83 17.11 12.49
CA ARG A 181 -9.02 17.87 12.88
C ARG A 181 -8.71 18.94 13.92
N ARG A 182 -8.16 18.52 15.07
CA ARG A 182 -7.81 19.42 16.19
C ARG A 182 -6.66 18.86 16.99
N VAL A 183 -5.93 19.75 17.65
CA VAL A 183 -4.77 19.43 18.48
C VAL A 183 -4.86 20.09 19.83
N LYS A 184 -4.20 19.50 20.85
CA LYS A 184 -3.96 20.14 22.14
C LYS A 184 -2.63 19.68 22.73
N GLU A 185 -2.02 20.49 23.58
CA GLU A 185 -0.84 20.10 24.35
C GLU A 185 -1.16 19.00 25.37
N ILE A 186 -0.27 18.01 25.54
CA ILE A 186 -0.44 16.90 26.48
C ILE A 186 -0.39 17.46 27.92
N GLY A 187 -1.40 17.10 28.71
CA GLY A 187 -1.51 17.54 30.11
C GLY A 187 -2.07 18.95 30.32
N HIS A 188 -2.09 19.79 29.28
CA HIS A 188 -2.52 21.19 29.36
C HIS A 188 -3.27 21.65 28.10
N GLY A 189 -3.96 22.78 28.21
CA GLY A 189 -4.54 23.49 27.06
C GLY A 189 -5.90 22.96 26.60
N GLU A 190 -6.51 23.75 25.74
CA GLU A 190 -7.77 23.48 25.07
C GLU A 190 -7.54 22.94 23.66
N TRP A 191 -8.54 22.24 23.14
CA TRP A 191 -8.51 21.79 21.76
C TRP A 191 -8.56 22.96 20.78
N ARG A 192 -7.56 23.04 19.90
CA ARG A 192 -7.49 24.01 18.81
C ARG A 192 -7.80 23.31 17.50
N ASP A 193 -8.71 23.86 16.72
CA ASP A 193 -9.03 23.39 15.36
C ASP A 193 -7.85 23.64 14.41
N VAL A 194 -7.41 22.59 13.73
CA VAL A 194 -6.34 22.60 12.71
C VAL A 194 -6.81 22.01 11.39
N SER A 195 -8.11 21.81 11.22
CA SER A 195 -8.69 21.31 9.97
C SER A 195 -8.31 22.17 8.76
N GLY A 196 -8.37 21.59 7.55
CA GLY A 196 -7.95 22.29 6.34
C GLY A 196 -6.44 22.47 6.19
N GLY A 197 -5.64 21.60 6.83
CA GLY A 197 -4.19 21.59 6.69
C GLY A 197 -3.44 22.62 7.56
N ARG A 198 -4.06 23.16 8.60
CA ARG A 198 -3.48 24.16 9.50
C ARG A 198 -2.62 23.56 10.64
N ILE A 199 -2.44 22.25 10.64
CA ILE A 199 -1.54 21.58 11.58
C ILE A 199 -0.08 21.95 11.34
N ASP A 200 0.73 22.04 12.39
CA ASP A 200 2.19 22.21 12.24
C ASP A 200 2.81 20.85 11.84
N PRO A 201 3.36 20.70 10.61
CA PRO A 201 3.89 19.43 10.14
C PRO A 201 5.31 19.13 10.64
N THR A 202 5.87 19.92 11.55
CA THR A 202 7.29 19.81 11.95
C THR A 202 7.51 19.05 13.26
N MET A 203 6.55 18.22 13.67
CA MET A 203 6.63 17.33 14.84
C MET A 203 5.68 16.15 14.74
N ALA A 204 5.87 15.14 15.59
CA ALA A 204 4.93 14.04 15.78
C ALA A 204 3.79 14.42 16.75
N TYR A 205 2.64 13.76 16.60
CA TYR A 205 1.45 13.94 17.44
C TYR A 205 0.98 12.60 18.00
N LEU A 206 0.39 12.61 19.21
CA LEU A 206 -0.19 11.44 19.84
C LEU A 206 -1.70 11.38 19.58
N CYS A 207 -2.16 10.32 18.92
CA CYS A 207 -3.57 10.00 18.79
C CYS A 207 -3.98 9.04 19.90
N CYS A 208 -4.78 9.52 20.86
CA CYS A 208 -5.37 8.67 21.89
C CYS A 208 -6.62 7.99 21.36
N LEU A 209 -6.73 6.69 21.56
CA LEU A 209 -7.75 5.82 20.99
C LEU A 209 -8.79 5.41 22.05
N PRO A 210 -10.02 5.05 21.64
CA PRO A 210 -11.10 4.63 22.56
C PRO A 210 -10.74 3.49 23.49
N SER A 211 -9.88 2.55 23.07
CA SER A 211 -9.39 1.44 23.90
C SER A 211 -8.46 1.84 25.04
N GLY A 212 -8.02 3.10 25.08
CA GLY A 212 -6.97 3.58 25.96
C GLY A 212 -5.56 3.40 25.41
N ARG A 213 -5.39 2.77 24.22
CA ARG A 213 -4.13 2.75 23.48
C ARG A 213 -3.86 4.09 22.83
N SER A 214 -2.68 4.22 22.26
CA SER A 214 -2.32 5.41 21.46
C SER A 214 -1.42 5.00 20.30
N ILE A 215 -1.38 5.84 19.28
CA ILE A 215 -0.50 5.72 18.12
C ILE A 215 0.03 7.11 17.77
N SER A 216 1.28 7.19 17.33
CA SER A 216 1.86 8.45 16.87
C SER A 216 1.51 8.72 15.40
N LEU A 217 1.19 9.98 15.10
CA LEU A 217 0.85 10.41 13.74
C LEU A 217 1.81 11.49 13.28
N PHE A 218 2.33 11.33 12.06
CA PHE A 218 3.09 12.34 11.37
C PHE A 218 2.25 12.94 10.24
N PHE A 219 2.21 14.27 10.15
CA PHE A 219 1.49 14.98 9.08
C PHE A 219 2.53 15.65 8.18
N TYR A 220 2.73 15.13 6.98
CA TYR A 220 3.79 15.61 6.10
C TYR A 220 3.56 17.06 5.62
N ASN A 221 4.62 17.74 5.19
CA ASN A 221 4.51 19.08 4.60
C ASN A 221 3.83 18.98 3.23
N GLY A 222 2.53 19.31 3.18
CA GLY A 222 1.69 19.15 1.99
C GLY A 222 2.14 20.05 0.83
N LEU A 223 2.60 21.28 1.10
CA LEU A 223 3.02 22.22 0.05
C LEU A 223 4.30 21.72 -0.65
N ILE A 224 5.31 21.33 0.13
CA ILE A 224 6.55 20.81 -0.45
C ILE A 224 6.30 19.49 -1.17
N SER A 225 5.49 18.57 -0.58
CA SER A 225 5.12 17.31 -1.23
C SER A 225 4.42 17.52 -2.57
N GLN A 226 3.52 18.50 -2.65
CA GLN A 226 2.84 18.87 -3.89
C GLN A 226 3.80 19.43 -4.95
N ASP A 227 4.75 20.30 -4.55
CA ASP A 227 5.77 20.85 -5.45
C ASP A 227 6.69 19.73 -6.00
N VAL A 228 7.02 18.71 -5.18
CA VAL A 228 7.79 17.54 -5.63
C VAL A 228 6.98 16.69 -6.61
N ALA A 229 5.73 16.39 -6.30
CA ALA A 229 4.92 15.51 -7.11
C ALA A 229 4.47 16.13 -8.45
N PHE A 230 4.09 17.40 -8.44
CA PHE A 230 3.43 18.07 -9.57
C PHE A 230 4.20 19.30 -10.10
N GLY A 231 5.12 19.85 -9.32
CA GLY A 231 5.97 20.99 -9.73
C GLY A 231 7.26 20.55 -10.42
N ASP A 232 8.24 21.45 -10.44
CA ASP A 232 9.50 21.28 -11.17
C ASP A 232 10.73 21.03 -10.26
N LEU A 233 10.52 20.78 -8.96
CA LEU A 233 11.62 20.60 -8.00
C LEU A 233 12.58 19.46 -8.37
N LEU A 234 12.08 18.39 -8.96
CA LEU A 234 12.90 17.24 -9.38
C LEU A 234 13.70 17.49 -10.68
N ASN A 235 13.66 18.69 -11.24
CA ASN A 235 14.57 19.09 -12.32
C ASN A 235 15.93 19.60 -11.78
N ASN A 236 16.02 19.90 -10.47
CA ASN A 236 17.23 20.39 -9.83
C ASN A 236 17.30 19.97 -8.36
N GLY A 237 18.26 19.09 -8.03
CA GLY A 237 18.42 18.55 -6.67
C GLY A 237 18.88 19.60 -5.63
N GLU A 238 19.55 20.68 -6.04
CA GLU A 238 19.93 21.78 -5.14
C GLU A 238 18.71 22.60 -4.72
N LEU A 239 17.87 23.00 -5.69
CA LEU A 239 16.60 23.68 -5.40
C LEU A 239 15.67 22.81 -4.57
N PHE A 240 15.71 21.50 -4.77
CA PHE A 240 14.95 20.56 -3.93
C PHE A 240 15.44 20.60 -2.48
N ALA A 241 16.75 20.58 -2.23
CA ALA A 241 17.32 20.71 -0.89
C ALA A 241 16.98 22.06 -0.24
N GLU A 242 17.14 23.18 -0.97
CA GLU A 242 16.76 24.52 -0.51
C GLU A 242 15.29 24.60 -0.13
N LYS A 243 14.40 23.98 -0.93
CA LYS A 243 12.97 23.94 -0.63
C LYS A 243 12.66 23.19 0.65
N LEU A 244 13.31 22.07 0.91
CA LEU A 244 13.18 21.35 2.18
C LEU A 244 13.66 22.20 3.36
N LEU A 245 14.82 22.86 3.23
CA LEU A 245 15.35 23.75 4.25
C LEU A 245 14.40 24.92 4.56
N SER A 246 13.69 25.43 3.56
CA SER A 246 12.70 26.51 3.74
C SER A 246 11.49 26.14 4.60
N GLY A 247 11.30 24.84 4.90
CA GLY A 247 10.24 24.36 5.78
C GLY A 247 10.49 24.59 7.27
N PHE A 248 11.73 24.90 7.67
CA PHE A 248 12.08 25.24 9.04
C PHE A 248 11.72 26.67 9.41
N SER A 249 11.60 26.94 10.72
CA SER A 249 11.33 28.29 11.23
C SER A 249 12.07 28.54 12.52
N ASP A 250 12.79 29.67 12.57
CA ASP A 250 13.48 30.13 13.78
C ASP A 250 12.55 30.59 14.90
N GLN A 251 11.26 30.75 14.59
CA GLN A 251 10.23 31.11 15.60
C GLN A 251 9.82 29.92 16.48
N ARG A 252 10.17 28.69 16.10
CA ARG A 252 9.89 27.49 16.88
C ARG A 252 11.04 27.17 17.80
N ASN A 253 10.80 27.21 19.09
CA ASN A 253 11.83 26.91 20.09
C ASN A 253 11.82 25.42 20.49
N ARG A 254 11.90 24.52 19.50
CA ARG A 254 11.92 23.05 19.68
C ARG A 254 12.60 22.37 18.50
N PRO A 255 13.08 21.13 18.64
CA PRO A 255 13.50 20.33 17.49
C PRO A 255 12.41 20.25 16.41
N GLN A 256 12.82 20.30 15.14
CA GLN A 256 11.89 20.30 14.01
C GLN A 256 12.25 19.19 13.04
N ILE A 257 11.21 18.51 12.52
CA ILE A 257 11.34 17.64 11.37
C ILE A 257 10.60 18.26 10.18
N VAL A 258 11.31 18.53 9.08
CA VAL A 258 10.67 18.80 7.79
C VAL A 258 10.60 17.48 7.04
N HIS A 259 9.39 17.01 6.80
CA HIS A 259 9.20 15.75 6.11
C HIS A 259 8.14 15.85 5.02
N ILE A 260 8.36 15.08 3.96
CA ILE A 260 7.48 14.98 2.79
C ILE A 260 7.11 13.53 2.53
N ALA A 261 5.96 13.33 1.88
CA ALA A 261 5.54 12.04 1.38
C ALA A 261 4.94 12.19 -0.02
N THR A 262 5.38 11.34 -0.94
CA THR A 262 4.89 11.28 -2.33
C THR A 262 4.81 9.82 -2.78
N ASP A 263 4.12 9.58 -3.91
CA ASP A 263 4.32 8.34 -4.64
C ASP A 263 5.81 8.21 -4.98
N GLY A 264 6.38 7.05 -4.73
CA GLY A 264 7.80 6.77 -4.97
C GLY A 264 8.14 6.78 -6.45
N GLU A 265 7.16 6.46 -7.31
CA GLU A 265 7.26 6.51 -8.77
C GLU A 265 7.52 7.92 -9.30
N THR A 266 7.32 8.95 -8.48
CA THR A 266 7.72 10.33 -8.74
C THR A 266 9.25 10.44 -8.98
N TYR A 267 10.04 9.61 -8.29
CA TYR A 267 11.50 9.62 -8.38
C TYR A 267 12.02 8.70 -9.51
N GLY A 268 11.50 8.86 -10.72
CA GLY A 268 11.97 8.14 -11.90
C GLY A 268 10.92 7.99 -13.00
N HIS A 269 9.76 7.42 -12.70
CA HIS A 269 8.71 7.18 -13.70
C HIS A 269 7.93 8.46 -14.06
N TYR A 270 7.34 9.14 -13.08
CA TYR A 270 6.59 10.38 -13.36
C TYR A 270 7.51 11.56 -13.69
N ARG A 271 8.70 11.58 -13.13
CA ARG A 271 9.74 12.58 -13.37
C ARG A 271 11.03 11.89 -13.76
N ARG A 272 11.35 11.90 -15.05
CA ARG A 272 12.58 11.29 -15.57
C ARG A 272 13.80 11.91 -14.87
N PHE A 273 14.75 11.08 -14.43
CA PHE A 273 15.92 11.48 -13.63
C PHE A 273 15.58 12.03 -12.23
N GLY A 274 14.35 11.84 -11.74
CA GLY A 274 13.96 12.22 -10.39
C GLY A 274 14.77 11.50 -9.31
N ASP A 275 15.25 10.29 -9.57
CA ASP A 275 16.20 9.54 -8.74
C ASP A 275 17.52 10.29 -8.55
N MET A 276 18.06 10.91 -9.62
CA MET A 276 19.29 11.69 -9.57
C MET A 276 19.10 13.01 -8.81
N ALA A 277 17.97 13.68 -9.02
CA ALA A 277 17.64 14.90 -8.26
C ALA A 277 17.49 14.59 -6.76
N LEU A 278 16.86 13.46 -6.41
CA LEU A 278 16.77 12.97 -5.04
C LEU A 278 18.17 12.67 -4.48
N ALA A 279 18.99 11.93 -5.21
CA ALA A 279 20.36 11.59 -4.80
C ALA A 279 21.20 12.85 -4.51
N TYR A 280 21.13 13.85 -5.38
CA TYR A 280 21.84 15.13 -5.19
C TYR A 280 21.29 15.91 -3.99
N CYS A 281 19.98 15.99 -3.83
CA CYS A 281 19.34 16.61 -2.68
C CYS A 281 19.80 15.98 -1.36
N LEU A 282 19.78 14.65 -1.26
CA LEU A 282 20.23 13.90 -0.09
C LEU A 282 21.73 14.12 0.18
N HIS A 283 22.55 14.17 -0.87
CA HIS A 283 23.98 14.49 -0.78
C HIS A 283 24.19 15.91 -0.23
N SER A 284 23.50 16.91 -0.79
CA SER A 284 23.60 18.31 -0.33
C SER A 284 23.22 18.46 1.15
N ILE A 285 22.17 17.75 1.61
CA ILE A 285 21.75 17.76 3.02
C ILE A 285 22.79 17.09 3.92
N ASP A 286 23.40 15.98 3.50
CA ASP A 286 24.43 15.27 4.28
C ASP A 286 25.70 16.12 4.54
N PHE A 287 26.00 17.07 3.67
CA PHE A 287 27.12 18.02 3.82
C PHE A 287 26.72 19.32 4.53
N ASN A 288 25.50 19.44 5.01
CA ASN A 288 25.03 20.64 5.70
C ASN A 288 25.08 20.41 7.23
N ASP A 289 26.02 21.08 7.90
CA ASP A 289 26.24 20.93 9.36
C ASP A 289 25.06 21.39 10.23
N SER A 290 24.11 22.14 9.68
CA SER A 290 22.98 22.70 10.42
C SER A 290 21.72 21.80 10.44
N VAL A 291 21.69 20.76 9.63
CA VAL A 291 20.52 19.86 9.48
C VAL A 291 20.98 18.41 9.35
N ARG A 292 20.14 17.48 9.75
CA ARG A 292 20.42 16.02 9.66
C ARG A 292 19.32 15.30 8.91
N LEU A 293 19.71 14.32 8.10
CA LEU A 293 18.76 13.30 7.63
C LEU A 293 18.35 12.41 8.81
N THR A 294 17.09 12.01 8.82
CA THR A 294 16.53 11.07 9.81
C THR A 294 15.45 10.21 9.16
N ASN A 295 14.98 9.20 9.88
CA ASN A 295 13.73 8.51 9.59
C ASN A 295 12.72 8.71 10.73
N TYR A 296 11.49 8.25 10.52
CA TYR A 296 10.42 8.47 11.49
C TYR A 296 10.65 7.76 12.82
N GLY A 297 11.27 6.56 12.81
CA GLY A 297 11.57 5.79 14.02
C GLY A 297 12.56 6.52 14.92
N GLU A 298 13.71 6.92 14.37
CA GLU A 298 14.75 7.68 15.08
C GLU A 298 14.22 9.01 15.62
N TYR A 299 13.49 9.77 14.78
CA TYR A 299 12.92 11.04 15.23
C TYR A 299 11.92 10.85 16.38
N LEU A 300 11.06 9.84 16.29
CA LEU A 300 10.04 9.56 17.32
C LEU A 300 10.64 9.11 18.64
N GLU A 301 11.74 8.35 18.61
CA GLU A 301 12.46 7.96 19.83
C GLU A 301 13.11 9.15 20.51
N ASN A 302 13.77 10.02 19.74
CA ASN A 302 14.45 11.21 20.27
C ASN A 302 13.46 12.30 20.73
N TYR A 303 12.31 12.43 20.05
CA TYR A 303 11.33 13.50 20.26
C TYR A 303 9.91 12.96 20.33
N PRO A 304 9.51 12.36 21.45
CA PRO A 304 8.15 11.88 21.67
C PRO A 304 7.13 13.02 21.52
N PRO A 305 5.89 12.70 21.09
CA PRO A 305 4.85 13.70 20.91
C PRO A 305 4.57 14.52 22.17
N SER A 306 4.53 15.84 22.01
CA SER A 306 4.13 16.79 23.07
C SER A 306 2.67 17.24 22.92
N HIS A 307 2.02 16.91 21.82
CA HIS A 307 0.64 17.29 21.52
C HIS A 307 -0.20 16.08 21.16
N MET A 308 -1.45 16.08 21.57
CA MET A 308 -2.48 15.16 21.12
C MET A 308 -3.13 15.67 19.82
N VAL A 309 -3.59 14.75 19.01
CA VAL A 309 -4.35 15.04 17.78
C VAL A 309 -5.58 14.16 17.67
N GLU A 310 -6.66 14.72 17.11
CA GLU A 310 -7.79 13.97 16.55
C GLU A 310 -7.77 14.08 15.03
N ILE A 311 -8.08 13.00 14.36
CA ILE A 311 -8.13 12.91 12.90
C ILE A 311 -9.49 13.33 12.34
N VAL A 312 -9.52 13.63 11.05
CA VAL A 312 -10.73 13.66 10.23
C VAL A 312 -11.02 12.22 9.78
N GLU A 313 -12.11 11.67 10.27
CA GLU A 313 -12.54 10.30 9.98
C GLU A 313 -12.84 10.08 8.49
N ASN A 314 -12.54 8.89 7.98
CA ASN A 314 -12.79 8.50 6.59
C ASN A 314 -12.20 9.50 5.59
N SER A 315 -10.97 9.92 5.85
CA SER A 315 -10.20 10.83 5.00
C SER A 315 -9.03 10.11 4.32
N SER A 316 -8.52 10.64 3.21
CA SER A 316 -7.40 10.10 2.45
C SER A 316 -6.60 11.21 1.79
N TRP A 317 -5.39 10.95 1.29
CA TRP A 317 -4.54 11.98 0.69
C TRP A 317 -4.89 12.35 -0.75
N SER A 318 -5.66 11.53 -1.48
CA SER A 318 -5.94 11.68 -2.91
C SER A 318 -7.43 11.88 -3.26
N CYS A 319 -8.29 12.05 -2.24
CA CYS A 319 -9.70 12.35 -2.44
C CYS A 319 -10.17 13.47 -1.52
N ALA A 320 -10.49 14.64 -2.10
CA ALA A 320 -11.01 15.77 -1.35
C ALA A 320 -12.38 15.51 -0.64
N HIS A 321 -13.06 14.43 -0.99
CA HIS A 321 -14.32 13.97 -0.42
C HIS A 321 -14.13 12.82 0.59
N GLY A 322 -12.94 12.71 1.18
CA GLY A 322 -12.61 11.65 2.12
C GLY A 322 -12.17 10.36 1.45
N VAL A 323 -13.03 9.34 1.44
CA VAL A 323 -12.76 8.04 0.79
C VAL A 323 -13.76 7.71 -0.33
N GLU A 324 -14.55 8.70 -0.75
CA GLU A 324 -15.63 8.51 -1.72
C GLU A 324 -15.14 8.04 -3.09
N ARG A 325 -13.88 8.31 -3.48
CA ARG A 325 -13.28 7.84 -4.73
C ARG A 325 -13.39 6.31 -4.87
N TRP A 326 -13.36 5.58 -3.78
CA TRP A 326 -13.40 4.10 -3.76
C TRP A 326 -14.77 3.53 -3.42
N ARG A 327 -15.77 4.38 -3.26
CA ARG A 327 -17.12 3.99 -2.88
C ARG A 327 -18.20 4.58 -3.79
N ASP A 328 -17.98 5.79 -4.32
CA ASP A 328 -19.02 6.55 -5.01
C ASP A 328 -18.49 7.44 -6.14
N ASN A 329 -19.41 8.08 -6.84
CA ASN A 329 -19.12 9.10 -7.84
C ASN A 329 -18.91 10.46 -7.15
N CYS A 330 -17.71 10.70 -6.65
CA CYS A 330 -17.33 11.98 -6.04
C CYS A 330 -16.79 13.01 -7.05
N GLY A 331 -16.65 12.62 -8.32
CA GLY A 331 -16.05 13.46 -9.36
C GLY A 331 -14.51 13.47 -9.40
N CYS A 332 -13.82 12.85 -8.43
CA CYS A 332 -12.38 12.72 -8.48
C CYS A 332 -11.95 11.81 -9.64
N HIS A 333 -11.01 12.29 -10.49
CA HIS A 333 -10.50 11.59 -11.68
C HIS A 333 -9.00 11.85 -11.84
N THR A 334 -8.36 11.19 -12.79
CA THR A 334 -6.91 11.33 -13.04
C THR A 334 -6.56 12.60 -13.84
N GLY A 335 -7.53 13.24 -14.44
CA GLY A 335 -7.34 14.38 -15.35
C GLY A 335 -7.10 13.99 -16.82
N MET A 336 -6.88 12.72 -17.11
CA MET A 336 -6.58 12.24 -18.47
C MET A 336 -7.77 12.31 -19.43
N HIS A 337 -9.00 12.22 -18.91
CA HIS A 337 -10.22 12.16 -19.71
C HIS A 337 -11.28 13.15 -19.20
N PRO A 338 -11.16 14.46 -19.53
CA PRO A 338 -12.16 15.44 -19.16
C PRO A 338 -13.57 15.06 -19.65
N GLY A 339 -14.55 15.11 -18.76
CA GLY A 339 -15.94 14.79 -19.08
C GLY A 339 -16.35 13.32 -18.92
N TRP A 340 -15.42 12.43 -18.59
CA TRP A 340 -15.78 11.06 -18.23
C TRP A 340 -16.42 11.00 -16.84
N SER A 341 -17.43 10.13 -16.71
CA SER A 341 -18.17 9.92 -15.45
C SER A 341 -17.59 8.74 -14.68
N GLN A 342 -17.47 8.90 -13.35
CA GLN A 342 -17.09 7.82 -12.44
C GLN A 342 -18.31 7.20 -11.71
N SER A 343 -19.51 7.34 -12.28
CA SER A 343 -20.74 6.78 -11.71
C SER A 343 -20.78 5.25 -11.64
N TRP A 344 -19.84 4.58 -12.33
CA TRP A 344 -19.61 3.13 -12.26
C TRP A 344 -19.10 2.65 -10.89
N ARG A 345 -18.45 3.53 -10.10
CA ARG A 345 -17.79 3.15 -8.83
C ARG A 345 -18.78 2.60 -7.80
N ARG A 346 -19.90 3.29 -7.60
CA ARG A 346 -20.91 2.85 -6.62
C ARG A 346 -21.54 1.49 -6.97
N PRO A 347 -22.02 1.24 -8.19
CA PRO A 347 -22.53 -0.08 -8.56
C PRO A 347 -21.49 -1.20 -8.46
N LEU A 348 -20.25 -0.95 -8.90
CA LEU A 348 -19.16 -1.91 -8.74
C LEU A 348 -18.91 -2.20 -7.25
N ARG A 349 -18.82 -1.17 -6.42
CA ARG A 349 -18.62 -1.34 -4.97
C ARG A 349 -19.73 -2.19 -4.35
N LYS A 350 -20.99 -1.92 -4.68
CA LYS A 350 -22.13 -2.71 -4.20
C LYS A 350 -22.05 -4.18 -4.63
N ALA A 351 -21.64 -4.44 -5.86
CA ALA A 351 -21.48 -5.80 -6.37
C ALA A 351 -20.36 -6.55 -5.63
N MET A 352 -19.24 -5.87 -5.36
CA MET A 352 -18.12 -6.44 -4.60
C MET A 352 -18.49 -6.67 -3.13
N ASP A 353 -19.16 -5.72 -2.47
CA ASP A 353 -19.59 -5.86 -1.08
C ASP A 353 -20.58 -7.03 -0.91
N TRP A 354 -21.56 -7.15 -1.81
CA TRP A 354 -22.46 -8.29 -1.85
C TRP A 354 -21.69 -9.61 -2.03
N LEU A 355 -20.75 -9.65 -2.96
CA LEU A 355 -19.95 -10.86 -3.24
C LEU A 355 -19.12 -11.26 -2.01
N ARG A 356 -18.42 -10.33 -1.37
CA ARG A 356 -17.66 -10.57 -0.15
C ARG A 356 -18.56 -11.17 0.93
N ASP A 357 -19.74 -10.59 1.18
CA ASP A 357 -20.65 -11.06 2.23
C ASP A 357 -21.13 -12.50 1.97
N GLN A 358 -21.33 -12.87 0.69
CA GLN A 358 -21.64 -14.27 0.34
C GLN A 358 -20.45 -15.21 0.58
N ILE A 359 -19.24 -14.76 0.21
CA ILE A 359 -18.01 -15.55 0.38
C ILE A 359 -17.69 -15.73 1.86
N ASP A 360 -17.78 -14.65 2.67
CA ASP A 360 -17.57 -14.71 4.12
C ASP A 360 -18.51 -15.75 4.76
N SER A 361 -19.80 -15.79 4.37
CA SER A 361 -20.77 -16.77 4.85
C SER A 361 -20.37 -18.21 4.49
N ILE A 362 -19.98 -18.45 3.24
CA ILE A 362 -19.54 -19.78 2.78
C ILE A 362 -18.27 -20.20 3.52
N TYR A 363 -17.32 -19.29 3.70
CA TYR A 363 -16.08 -19.56 4.41
C TYR A 363 -16.36 -19.94 5.87
N ASP A 364 -17.14 -19.16 6.59
CA ASP A 364 -17.42 -19.39 8.02
C ASP A 364 -18.15 -20.72 8.25
N GLU A 365 -19.06 -21.11 7.35
CA GLU A 365 -19.78 -22.38 7.42
C GLU A 365 -18.88 -23.59 7.08
N GLU A 366 -18.20 -23.54 5.95
CA GLU A 366 -17.41 -24.66 5.43
C GLU A 366 -16.07 -24.85 6.18
N ALA A 367 -15.39 -23.74 6.51
CA ALA A 367 -14.08 -23.78 7.14
C ALA A 367 -14.13 -24.35 8.56
N ALA A 368 -15.23 -24.13 9.30
CA ALA A 368 -15.46 -24.70 10.63
C ALA A 368 -15.42 -26.24 10.64
N THR A 369 -15.62 -26.90 9.49
CA THR A 369 -15.50 -28.35 9.35
C THR A 369 -14.07 -28.87 9.46
N TYR A 370 -13.09 -28.02 9.09
CA TYR A 370 -11.68 -28.42 8.96
C TYR A 370 -10.76 -27.67 9.93
N LEU A 371 -11.08 -26.41 10.24
CA LEU A 371 -10.21 -25.47 10.94
C LEU A 371 -10.72 -25.20 12.36
N SER A 372 -9.80 -25.10 13.30
CA SER A 372 -10.10 -24.89 14.73
C SER A 372 -10.69 -23.51 15.00
N ASP A 373 -10.10 -22.50 14.39
CA ASP A 373 -10.56 -21.12 14.38
C ASP A 373 -10.41 -20.58 12.95
N PRO A 374 -11.48 -20.55 12.15
CA PRO A 374 -11.42 -20.06 10.77
C PRO A 374 -10.86 -18.65 10.63
N ARG A 375 -11.16 -17.75 11.58
CA ARG A 375 -10.68 -16.37 11.57
C ARG A 375 -9.17 -16.29 11.79
N GLU A 376 -8.69 -16.96 12.81
CA GLU A 376 -7.25 -17.00 13.12
C GLU A 376 -6.48 -17.74 12.03
N THR A 377 -7.01 -18.84 11.50
CA THR A 377 -6.42 -19.57 10.38
C THR A 377 -6.28 -18.69 9.14
N ARG A 378 -7.28 -17.85 8.84
CA ARG A 378 -7.19 -16.88 7.75
C ARG A 378 -6.06 -15.88 7.99
N ASN A 379 -5.90 -15.38 9.22
CA ASN A 379 -4.81 -14.49 9.60
C ASN A 379 -3.43 -15.16 9.44
N ASN A 380 -3.34 -16.45 9.79
CA ASN A 380 -2.10 -17.24 9.70
C ASN A 380 -1.76 -17.69 8.28
N TYR A 381 -2.71 -17.66 7.33
CA TYR A 381 -2.50 -18.13 5.97
C TYR A 381 -1.36 -17.43 5.23
N ILE A 382 -1.04 -16.20 5.58
CA ILE A 382 0.11 -15.46 5.04
C ILE A 382 1.42 -16.24 5.19
N GLU A 383 1.59 -17.05 6.25
CA GLU A 383 2.80 -17.83 6.48
C GLU A 383 3.03 -18.88 5.38
N VAL A 384 1.93 -19.48 4.89
CA VAL A 384 1.96 -20.41 3.76
C VAL A 384 2.17 -19.69 2.43
N MET A 385 1.56 -18.53 2.26
CA MET A 385 1.76 -17.73 1.04
C MET A 385 3.21 -17.25 0.88
N LEU A 386 3.89 -16.93 1.98
CA LEU A 386 5.28 -16.48 2.01
C LEU A 386 6.30 -17.62 1.95
N ASP A 387 5.91 -18.83 2.38
CA ASP A 387 6.76 -20.02 2.35
C ASP A 387 5.89 -21.27 2.07
N PRO A 388 5.65 -21.61 0.80
CA PRO A 388 4.82 -22.76 0.42
C PRO A 388 5.53 -24.11 0.56
N SER A 389 6.67 -24.18 1.26
CA SER A 389 7.37 -25.44 1.49
C SER A 389 6.52 -26.45 2.24
N SER A 390 6.71 -27.73 1.96
CA SER A 390 5.95 -28.81 2.59
C SER A 390 6.01 -28.77 4.12
N GLY A 391 7.19 -28.43 4.67
CA GLY A 391 7.37 -28.31 6.12
C GLY A 391 6.57 -27.16 6.75
N ARG A 392 6.41 -26.03 6.04
CA ARG A 392 5.56 -24.93 6.52
C ARG A 392 4.09 -25.28 6.41
N VAL A 393 3.67 -25.87 5.29
CA VAL A 393 2.29 -26.33 5.06
C VAL A 393 1.86 -27.34 6.10
N GLU A 394 2.71 -28.31 6.45
CA GLU A 394 2.39 -29.28 7.51
C GLU A 394 2.24 -28.59 8.88
N ARG A 395 3.17 -27.74 9.28
CA ARG A 395 3.08 -27.01 10.56
C ARG A 395 1.82 -26.15 10.65
N PHE A 396 1.48 -25.45 9.57
CA PHE A 396 0.26 -24.66 9.49
C PHE A 396 -0.99 -25.53 9.75
N LEU A 397 -1.09 -26.69 9.08
CA LEU A 397 -2.22 -27.61 9.28
C LEU A 397 -2.21 -28.29 10.66
N GLU A 398 -1.05 -28.56 11.24
CA GLU A 398 -0.95 -29.11 12.61
C GLU A 398 -1.43 -28.10 13.66
N THR A 399 -1.23 -26.80 13.43
CA THR A 399 -1.62 -25.75 14.37
C THR A 399 -3.08 -25.35 14.20
N ASP A 400 -3.53 -25.20 12.96
CA ASP A 400 -4.79 -24.53 12.64
C ASP A 400 -5.96 -25.49 12.33
N ALA A 401 -5.69 -26.78 12.07
CA ALA A 401 -6.76 -27.75 11.83
C ALA A 401 -7.21 -28.45 13.13
N HIS A 402 -8.50 -28.80 13.20
CA HIS A 402 -9.07 -29.56 14.34
C HIS A 402 -8.41 -30.91 14.57
N ARG A 403 -7.93 -31.52 13.50
CA ARG A 403 -7.40 -32.88 13.45
C ARG A 403 -6.50 -33.03 12.22
N LYS A 404 -5.81 -34.15 12.12
CA LYS A 404 -5.09 -34.46 10.89
C LYS A 404 -6.08 -34.63 9.74
N LEU A 405 -5.96 -33.78 8.72
CA LEU A 405 -6.82 -33.77 7.55
C LEU A 405 -6.35 -34.80 6.51
N ALA A 406 -7.31 -35.48 5.88
CA ALA A 406 -7.03 -36.28 4.69
C ALA A 406 -6.70 -35.41 3.48
N SER A 407 -6.06 -35.96 2.45
CA SER A 407 -5.59 -35.19 1.30
C SER A 407 -6.67 -34.32 0.64
N LYS A 408 -7.87 -34.83 0.45
CA LYS A 408 -8.99 -34.07 -0.11
C LYS A 408 -9.52 -32.99 0.82
N GLU A 409 -9.46 -33.19 2.11
CA GLU A 409 -9.86 -32.19 3.12
C GLU A 409 -8.85 -31.06 3.18
N ARG A 410 -7.55 -31.39 3.09
CA ARG A 410 -6.47 -30.39 2.98
C ARG A 410 -6.66 -29.50 1.74
N GLU A 411 -6.94 -30.12 0.60
CA GLU A 411 -7.20 -29.39 -0.65
C GLU A 411 -8.41 -28.43 -0.48
N ARG A 412 -9.50 -28.90 0.15
CA ARG A 412 -10.67 -28.06 0.43
C ARG A 412 -10.34 -26.90 1.37
N ALA A 413 -9.62 -27.16 2.46
CA ALA A 413 -9.21 -26.11 3.41
C ALA A 413 -8.36 -25.01 2.71
N PHE A 414 -7.40 -25.39 1.87
CA PHE A 414 -6.62 -24.41 1.11
C PHE A 414 -7.43 -23.68 0.05
N LYS A 415 -8.40 -24.33 -0.62
CA LYS A 415 -9.30 -23.64 -1.55
C LYS A 415 -10.19 -22.62 -0.86
N LEU A 416 -10.64 -22.88 0.38
CA LEU A 416 -11.37 -21.92 1.20
C LEU A 416 -10.52 -20.68 1.52
N LEU A 417 -9.26 -20.88 1.90
CA LEU A 417 -8.32 -19.78 2.17
C LEU A 417 -7.97 -18.98 0.89
N GLU A 418 -7.80 -19.66 -0.24
CA GLU A 418 -7.61 -19.00 -1.55
C GLU A 418 -8.85 -18.22 -1.99
N MET A 419 -10.05 -18.70 -1.68
CA MET A 419 -11.30 -18.00 -1.92
C MET A 419 -11.34 -16.67 -1.14
N GLU A 420 -11.04 -16.69 0.16
CA GLU A 420 -10.94 -15.51 1.02
C GLU A 420 -9.86 -14.53 0.54
N LYS A 421 -8.68 -15.02 0.18
CA LYS A 421 -7.61 -14.20 -0.38
C LYS A 421 -8.07 -13.46 -1.63
N ASN A 422 -8.74 -14.15 -2.55
CA ASN A 422 -9.26 -13.52 -3.77
C ASN A 422 -10.39 -12.53 -3.44
N ALA A 423 -11.25 -12.81 -2.45
CA ALA A 423 -12.28 -11.89 -1.97
C ALA A 423 -11.68 -10.60 -1.37
N MET A 424 -10.52 -10.67 -0.71
CA MET A 424 -9.81 -9.47 -0.25
C MET A 424 -9.13 -8.71 -1.41
N LEU A 425 -8.57 -9.41 -2.40
CA LEU A 425 -7.92 -8.79 -3.57
C LEU A 425 -8.89 -7.96 -4.43
N ILE A 426 -10.20 -8.24 -4.40
CA ILE A 426 -11.19 -7.40 -5.12
C ILE A 426 -11.21 -5.95 -4.64
N TYR A 427 -10.70 -5.66 -3.44
CA TYR A 427 -10.68 -4.33 -2.85
C TYR A 427 -9.37 -3.57 -3.02
N THR A 428 -8.46 -4.05 -3.85
CA THR A 428 -7.25 -3.30 -4.22
C THR A 428 -7.62 -1.91 -4.73
N SER A 429 -7.06 -0.85 -4.13
CA SER A 429 -7.48 0.53 -4.34
C SER A 429 -7.47 0.98 -5.79
N CYS A 430 -6.46 0.54 -6.58
CA CYS A 430 -6.35 0.87 -8.00
C CYS A 430 -7.57 0.42 -8.83
N GLY A 431 -8.34 -0.56 -8.37
CA GLY A 431 -9.58 -0.99 -9.02
C GLY A 431 -10.65 0.11 -9.13
N TRP A 432 -10.56 1.17 -8.30
CA TRP A 432 -11.48 2.33 -8.31
C TRP A 432 -10.78 3.66 -8.62
N PHE A 433 -9.45 3.69 -8.70
CA PHE A 433 -8.69 4.94 -8.79
C PHE A 433 -8.86 5.62 -10.14
N PHE A 434 -8.82 4.86 -11.24
CA PHE A 434 -8.82 5.37 -12.61
C PHE A 434 -10.21 5.78 -13.12
N ASP A 435 -10.29 6.22 -14.37
CA ASP A 435 -11.42 6.99 -14.89
C ASP A 435 -12.54 6.14 -15.49
N ASP A 436 -12.28 4.87 -15.84
CA ASP A 436 -13.29 3.96 -16.37
C ASP A 436 -13.19 2.52 -15.83
N ILE A 437 -14.33 1.88 -15.70
CA ILE A 437 -14.46 0.49 -15.22
C ILE A 437 -13.78 -0.54 -16.15
N SER A 438 -13.44 -0.18 -17.41
CA SER A 438 -12.70 -1.03 -18.35
C SER A 438 -11.18 -0.95 -18.18
N GLY A 439 -10.68 -0.10 -17.25
CA GLY A 439 -9.26 -0.01 -16.95
C GLY A 439 -8.66 -1.35 -16.50
N ILE A 440 -7.38 -1.56 -16.78
CA ILE A 440 -6.72 -2.86 -16.52
C ILE A 440 -6.77 -3.24 -15.04
N GLU A 441 -6.71 -2.27 -14.14
CA GLU A 441 -6.77 -2.47 -12.68
C GLU A 441 -8.19 -2.88 -12.24
N THR A 442 -9.23 -2.26 -12.80
CA THR A 442 -10.62 -2.62 -12.50
C THR A 442 -10.97 -3.99 -13.09
N VAL A 443 -10.48 -4.30 -14.29
CA VAL A 443 -10.61 -5.65 -14.89
C VAL A 443 -9.89 -6.69 -14.02
N GLN A 444 -8.73 -6.35 -13.47
CA GLN A 444 -7.99 -7.25 -12.58
C GLN A 444 -8.75 -7.57 -11.31
N VAL A 445 -9.37 -6.59 -10.63
CA VAL A 445 -10.20 -6.90 -9.44
C VAL A 445 -11.45 -7.70 -9.79
N MET A 446 -12.02 -7.51 -10.98
CA MET A 446 -13.11 -8.37 -11.47
C MET A 446 -12.65 -9.80 -11.78
N ARG A 447 -11.38 -10.04 -12.15
CA ARG A 447 -10.80 -11.39 -12.31
C ARG A 447 -10.66 -12.09 -10.96
N TYR A 448 -10.22 -11.37 -9.91
CA TYR A 448 -10.22 -11.92 -8.55
C TYR A 448 -11.62 -12.26 -8.07
N ALA A 449 -12.62 -11.42 -8.37
CA ALA A 449 -14.03 -11.73 -8.09
C ALA A 449 -14.48 -13.00 -8.82
N ALA A 450 -14.13 -13.17 -10.10
CA ALA A 450 -14.45 -14.36 -10.87
C ALA A 450 -13.80 -15.63 -10.27
N LYS A 451 -12.55 -15.53 -9.84
CA LYS A 451 -11.86 -16.67 -9.17
C LYS A 451 -12.48 -17.02 -7.84
N ALA A 452 -12.84 -16.04 -7.04
CA ALA A 452 -13.52 -16.26 -5.76
C ALA A 452 -14.89 -16.93 -5.98
N MET A 453 -15.67 -16.51 -6.97
CA MET A 453 -16.95 -17.13 -7.31
C MET A 453 -16.81 -18.56 -7.83
N GLU A 454 -15.76 -18.86 -8.64
CA GLU A 454 -15.44 -20.21 -9.09
C GLU A 454 -15.17 -21.14 -7.91
N LEU A 455 -14.35 -20.68 -6.95
CA LEU A 455 -14.05 -21.44 -5.75
C LEU A 455 -15.29 -21.62 -4.85
N ALA A 456 -16.15 -20.60 -4.72
CA ALA A 456 -17.40 -20.69 -3.98
C ALA A 456 -18.37 -21.72 -4.59
N GLU A 457 -18.48 -21.79 -5.93
CA GLU A 457 -19.30 -22.80 -6.63
C GLU A 457 -18.72 -24.21 -6.41
N GLU A 458 -17.38 -24.36 -6.46
CA GLU A 458 -16.72 -25.65 -6.25
C GLU A 458 -16.88 -26.16 -4.81
N LEU A 459 -16.79 -25.27 -3.82
CA LEU A 459 -16.77 -25.61 -2.40
C LEU A 459 -18.17 -25.74 -1.79
N GLY A 460 -19.04 -24.76 -2.06
CA GLY A 460 -20.39 -24.67 -1.48
C GLY A 460 -21.51 -24.97 -2.45
N GLY A 461 -21.23 -25.24 -3.74
CA GLY A 461 -22.25 -25.50 -4.76
C GLY A 461 -23.11 -24.27 -5.11
N ILE A 462 -22.72 -23.08 -4.67
CA ILE A 462 -23.50 -21.85 -4.81
C ILE A 462 -22.98 -21.04 -6.01
N ARG A 463 -23.86 -20.82 -7.00
CA ARG A 463 -23.54 -20.05 -8.20
C ARG A 463 -23.78 -18.55 -7.95
N LEU A 464 -22.74 -17.82 -7.63
CA LEU A 464 -22.78 -16.37 -7.34
C LEU A 464 -22.68 -15.50 -8.61
N GLU A 465 -22.02 -15.99 -9.67
CA GLU A 465 -21.74 -15.22 -10.88
C GLU A 465 -22.99 -14.62 -11.56
N PRO A 466 -24.14 -15.29 -11.71
CA PRO A 466 -25.32 -14.71 -12.38
C PRO A 466 -25.81 -13.42 -11.68
N GLU A 467 -25.84 -13.42 -10.36
CA GLU A 467 -26.27 -12.25 -9.59
C GLU A 467 -25.23 -11.14 -9.62
N TYR A 468 -23.94 -11.46 -9.48
CA TYR A 468 -22.85 -10.51 -9.62
C TYR A 468 -22.90 -9.80 -10.96
N VAL A 469 -23.03 -10.52 -12.08
CA VAL A 469 -23.15 -9.95 -13.42
C VAL A 469 -24.43 -9.12 -13.57
N ARG A 470 -25.54 -9.52 -12.95
CA ARG A 470 -26.77 -8.74 -12.91
C ARG A 470 -26.54 -7.38 -12.25
N MET A 471 -25.80 -7.34 -11.14
CA MET A 471 -25.47 -6.10 -10.44
C MET A 471 -24.54 -5.21 -11.27
N LEU A 472 -23.57 -5.78 -11.97
CA LEU A 472 -22.64 -5.04 -12.85
C LEU A 472 -23.34 -4.34 -14.01
N LYS A 473 -24.58 -4.74 -14.43
CA LYS A 473 -25.35 -4.01 -15.44
C LYS A 473 -25.64 -2.57 -15.03
N ALA A 474 -25.69 -2.27 -13.74
CA ALA A 474 -25.92 -0.93 -13.20
C ALA A 474 -24.65 -0.04 -13.22
N ALA A 475 -23.48 -0.58 -13.53
CA ALA A 475 -22.21 0.14 -13.60
C ALA A 475 -21.98 0.65 -15.03
N PRO A 476 -22.22 1.93 -15.35
CA PRO A 476 -22.00 2.47 -16.69
C PRO A 476 -20.48 2.51 -17.01
N SER A 477 -20.13 2.51 -18.27
CA SER A 477 -18.77 2.75 -18.75
C SER A 477 -18.78 3.91 -19.74
N ASN A 478 -17.68 4.64 -19.81
CA ASN A 478 -17.50 5.69 -20.80
C ASN A 478 -17.11 5.12 -22.19
N LEU A 479 -16.61 3.89 -22.23
CA LEU A 479 -16.11 3.23 -23.45
C LEU A 479 -16.99 2.06 -23.90
N HIS A 480 -17.70 1.42 -22.98
CA HIS A 480 -18.51 0.23 -23.22
C HIS A 480 -19.94 0.45 -22.72
N GLN A 481 -20.81 -0.51 -22.92
CA GLN A 481 -22.20 -0.41 -22.51
C GLN A 481 -22.31 -0.34 -20.97
N ASN A 482 -21.66 -1.26 -20.25
CA ASN A 482 -21.67 -1.34 -18.79
C ASN A 482 -20.66 -2.39 -18.26
N GLY A 483 -20.53 -2.49 -16.96
CA GLY A 483 -19.63 -3.42 -16.28
C GLY A 483 -19.90 -4.90 -16.58
N ALA A 484 -21.17 -5.30 -16.81
CA ALA A 484 -21.47 -6.67 -17.20
C ALA A 484 -20.92 -7.01 -18.60
N LYS A 485 -20.97 -6.06 -19.54
CA LYS A 485 -20.36 -6.26 -20.88
C LYS A 485 -18.84 -6.32 -20.81
N ILE A 486 -18.22 -5.51 -19.97
CA ILE A 486 -16.77 -5.56 -19.71
C ILE A 486 -16.37 -6.90 -19.09
N TYR A 487 -17.11 -7.36 -18.09
CA TYR A 487 -16.91 -8.68 -17.48
C TYR A 487 -16.96 -9.81 -18.51
N GLU A 488 -17.98 -9.81 -19.39
CA GLU A 488 -18.11 -10.77 -20.48
C GLU A 488 -16.91 -10.73 -21.43
N LEU A 489 -16.46 -9.56 -21.84
CA LEU A 489 -15.43 -9.38 -22.86
C LEU A 489 -14.00 -9.60 -22.35
N LEU A 490 -13.69 -9.11 -21.13
CA LEU A 490 -12.33 -9.00 -20.64
C LEU A 490 -11.99 -9.96 -19.48
N VAL A 491 -13.00 -10.53 -18.82
CA VAL A 491 -12.81 -11.49 -17.73
C VAL A 491 -13.08 -12.91 -18.16
N LYS A 492 -14.28 -13.21 -18.67
CA LYS A 492 -14.70 -14.57 -19.09
C LYS A 492 -13.87 -15.25 -20.19
N PRO A 493 -13.45 -14.59 -21.28
CA PRO A 493 -12.78 -15.30 -22.39
C PRO A 493 -11.48 -16.00 -21.98
N ARG A 494 -10.83 -15.51 -20.93
CA ARG A 494 -9.52 -16.04 -20.48
C ARG A 494 -9.61 -17.28 -19.59
N GLN A 495 -10.81 -17.66 -19.15
CA GLN A 495 -11.06 -18.96 -18.47
C GLN A 495 -10.98 -20.15 -19.43
N LYS A 496 -11.06 -19.94 -20.76
CA LYS A 496 -11.13 -20.99 -21.78
C LYS A 496 -9.81 -21.34 -22.48
N LEU A 497 -8.66 -20.80 -22.03
CA LEU A 497 -7.37 -21.26 -22.55
C LEU A 497 -7.11 -22.69 -22.07
N PRO A 498 -6.87 -23.65 -23.01
CA PRO A 498 -6.72 -25.06 -22.62
C PRO A 498 -5.47 -25.27 -21.77
N LEU A 499 -5.56 -26.16 -20.83
CA LEU A 499 -4.48 -26.80 -20.07
C LEU A 499 -3.35 -27.36 -20.97
N LEU A 500 -2.48 -26.50 -21.48
CA LEU A 500 -1.27 -26.88 -22.24
C LEU A 500 0.02 -26.72 -21.42
N ALA A 501 -0.04 -26.65 -20.11
CA ALA A 501 1.12 -26.52 -19.24
C ALA A 501 1.18 -27.53 -18.09
N LYS A 502 0.67 -28.76 -18.27
CA LYS A 502 0.88 -29.86 -17.32
C LYS A 502 2.00 -30.82 -17.72
N SER A 503 3.01 -30.39 -18.45
CA SER A 503 4.14 -31.27 -18.76
C SER A 503 5.46 -30.50 -18.77
N ARG A 504 5.93 -29.99 -17.61
CA ARG A 504 7.33 -29.73 -17.30
C ARG A 504 7.50 -29.52 -15.79
N LEU A 505 7.31 -30.55 -15.01
CA LEU A 505 7.94 -30.76 -13.73
C LEU A 505 8.11 -32.28 -13.61
N GLY A 506 9.18 -32.75 -14.21
CA GLY A 506 9.84 -34.01 -13.95
C GLY A 506 11.18 -33.73 -13.31
#